data_ac88e690cf9fc44caa3e194fd90f854d
#
_entry.id   ac88e690cf9fc44caa3e194fd90f854d
#
_cell.length_a   1.000
_cell.length_b   1.000
_cell.length_c   1.000
_cell.angle_alpha   90.00
_cell.angle_beta   90.00
_cell.angle_gamma   90.00
#
_symmetry.space_group_name_H-M   'P 1'
#
loop_
_entity.id
_entity.type
_entity.pdbx_description
1 polymer ?
#
loop_
_entity_poly.entity_id
_entity_poly.type
_entity_poly.pdbx_seq_one_letter_code
_entity_poly.pdbx_strand_id
1 'polypeptide(L)'
;MSDRVVLAYSGGLDTSVGIGWLKDATGKEVIALAVDVGQGGEDMDDIRQRALDCGAVEAIVVDARDEFANDFVMPALKANALYQKRYPLVSALSRPVIAKHLARVALELGADTVSHGCTGKGNDQVRFEAAVAALAPSLTS
;
A
#
# COMPACT_ATOMS: atom_id res chain seq x y z
N MET A 1 -16.74 -14.41 -8.04
CA MET A 1 -15.39 -14.28 -7.41
C MET A 1 -14.56 -13.40 -8.32
N SER A 2 -13.86 -12.46 -7.74
CA SER A 2 -12.96 -11.61 -8.51
C SER A 2 -11.68 -12.37 -8.84
N ASP A 3 -11.17 -12.21 -10.05
CA ASP A 3 -9.91 -12.82 -10.49
C ASP A 3 -8.72 -11.86 -10.29
N ARG A 4 -8.85 -10.89 -9.38
CA ARG A 4 -7.88 -9.81 -9.18
C ARG A 4 -7.44 -9.67 -7.73
N VAL A 5 -6.15 -9.40 -7.54
CA VAL A 5 -5.56 -8.97 -6.27
C VAL A 5 -4.85 -7.64 -6.45
N VAL A 6 -5.05 -6.70 -5.52
CA VAL A 6 -4.33 -5.43 -5.52
C VAL A 6 -3.20 -5.51 -4.50
N LEU A 7 -1.97 -5.33 -4.98
CA LEU A 7 -0.76 -5.37 -4.17
C LEU A 7 -0.29 -3.94 -3.85
N ALA A 8 -0.12 -3.63 -2.57
CA ALA A 8 0.60 -2.42 -2.14
C ALA A 8 2.07 -2.56 -2.55
N TYR A 9 2.46 -1.83 -3.61
CA TYR A 9 3.73 -1.97 -4.28
C TYR A 9 4.68 -0.82 -3.94
N SER A 10 5.85 -1.16 -3.43
CA SER A 10 6.86 -0.15 -3.04
C SER A 10 7.94 0.09 -4.11
N GLY A 11 7.99 -0.73 -5.14
CA GLY A 11 9.10 -0.74 -6.10
C GLY A 11 10.34 -1.52 -5.64
N GLY A 12 10.36 -1.99 -4.39
CA GLY A 12 11.44 -2.79 -3.84
C GLY A 12 11.45 -4.25 -4.32
N LEU A 13 12.52 -4.96 -3.99
CA LEU A 13 12.71 -6.35 -4.42
C LEU A 13 11.59 -7.27 -3.94
N ASP A 14 11.22 -7.19 -2.66
CA ASP A 14 10.24 -8.10 -2.05
C ASP A 14 8.88 -8.01 -2.72
N THR A 15 8.39 -6.78 -2.96
CA THR A 15 7.09 -6.58 -3.63
C THR A 15 7.16 -6.89 -5.12
N SER A 16 8.31 -6.71 -5.77
CA SER A 16 8.52 -7.07 -7.17
C SER A 16 8.47 -8.60 -7.37
N VAL A 17 9.14 -9.36 -6.52
CA VAL A 17 9.04 -10.83 -6.49
C VAL A 17 7.62 -11.27 -6.10
N GLY A 18 6.99 -10.52 -5.19
CA GLY A 18 5.63 -10.77 -4.74
C GLY A 18 4.59 -10.77 -5.86
N ILE A 19 4.78 -10.00 -6.93
CA ILE A 19 3.87 -9.97 -8.08
C ILE A 19 3.77 -11.35 -8.73
N GLY A 20 4.90 -11.94 -9.09
CA GLY A 20 4.94 -13.28 -9.70
C GLY A 20 4.42 -14.35 -8.74
N TRP A 21 4.85 -14.29 -7.48
CA TRP A 21 4.42 -15.25 -6.45
C TRP A 21 2.90 -15.21 -6.22
N LEU A 22 2.30 -14.03 -6.12
CA LEU A 22 0.84 -13.88 -5.94
C LEU A 22 0.08 -14.47 -7.11
N LYS A 23 0.53 -14.22 -8.34
CA LYS A 23 -0.05 -14.79 -9.54
C LYS A 23 -0.04 -16.32 -9.51
N ASP A 24 1.10 -16.91 -9.17
CA ASP A 24 1.25 -18.37 -9.12
C ASP A 24 0.47 -18.99 -7.96
N ALA A 25 0.48 -18.36 -6.79
CA ALA A 25 -0.17 -18.89 -5.59
C ALA A 25 -1.70 -18.76 -5.61
N THR A 26 -2.23 -17.71 -6.23
CA THR A 26 -3.67 -17.42 -6.20
C THR A 26 -4.38 -17.70 -7.54
N GLY A 27 -3.63 -17.75 -8.64
CA GLY A 27 -4.17 -17.79 -9.99
C GLY A 27 -4.84 -16.48 -10.44
N LYS A 28 -4.72 -15.42 -9.63
CA LYS A 28 -5.35 -14.11 -9.88
C LYS A 28 -4.44 -13.18 -10.65
N GLU A 29 -5.05 -12.24 -11.38
CA GLU A 29 -4.34 -11.11 -11.96
C GLU A 29 -3.88 -10.15 -10.86
N VAL A 30 -2.61 -9.72 -10.91
CA VAL A 30 -2.02 -8.79 -9.92
C VAL A 30 -2.05 -7.39 -10.48
N ILE A 31 -2.66 -6.48 -9.72
CA ILE A 31 -2.63 -5.04 -9.95
C ILE A 31 -1.68 -4.44 -8.91
N ALA A 32 -0.63 -3.76 -9.37
CA ALA A 32 0.30 -3.08 -8.48
C ALA A 32 -0.18 -1.66 -8.18
N LEU A 33 -0.28 -1.30 -6.91
CA LEU A 33 -0.64 0.04 -6.45
C LEU A 33 0.54 0.68 -5.73
N ALA A 34 1.12 1.71 -6.31
CA ALA A 34 2.11 2.56 -5.66
C ALA A 34 1.47 3.87 -5.20
N VAL A 35 1.71 4.24 -3.95
CA VAL A 35 1.17 5.48 -3.35
C VAL A 35 2.35 6.41 -3.03
N ASP A 36 2.38 7.56 -3.68
CA ASP A 36 3.36 8.60 -3.41
C ASP A 36 2.93 9.42 -2.20
N VAL A 37 3.66 9.29 -1.12
CA VAL A 37 3.49 10.07 0.12
C VAL A 37 4.62 11.09 0.33
N GLY A 38 5.42 11.34 -0.71
CA GLY A 38 6.58 12.23 -0.64
C GLY A 38 7.85 11.58 -0.13
N GLN A 39 7.96 10.26 -0.23
CA GLN A 39 9.13 9.49 0.22
C GLN A 39 10.40 9.80 -0.58
N GLY A 40 10.29 10.35 -1.78
CA GLY A 40 11.41 10.64 -2.67
C GLY A 40 12.13 9.39 -3.16
N GLY A 41 13.27 9.61 -3.82
CA GLY A 41 14.14 8.54 -4.28
C GLY A 41 13.96 8.24 -5.77
N GLU A 42 13.12 7.29 -6.13
CA GLU A 42 12.90 6.90 -7.52
C GLU A 42 11.72 7.64 -8.16
N ASP A 43 11.75 7.75 -9.48
CA ASP A 43 10.62 8.22 -10.26
C ASP A 43 9.46 7.22 -10.16
N MET A 44 8.24 7.74 -9.97
CA MET A 44 7.04 6.90 -9.87
C MET A 44 6.72 6.21 -11.20
N ASP A 45 7.11 6.78 -12.34
CA ASP A 45 6.97 6.14 -13.65
C ASP A 45 7.91 4.94 -13.79
N ASP A 46 9.13 5.01 -13.27
CA ASP A 46 10.06 3.89 -13.23
C ASP A 46 9.53 2.76 -12.33
N ILE A 47 8.96 3.11 -11.17
CA ILE A 47 8.33 2.15 -10.27
C ILE A 47 7.14 1.46 -10.96
N ARG A 48 6.31 2.23 -11.65
CA ARG A 48 5.18 1.73 -12.43
C ARG A 48 5.63 0.76 -13.52
N GLN A 49 6.64 1.14 -14.31
CA GLN A 49 7.16 0.28 -15.37
C GLN A 49 7.75 -1.02 -14.83
N ARG A 50 8.48 -0.94 -13.73
CA ARG A 50 9.03 -2.14 -13.05
C ARG A 50 7.94 -3.12 -12.62
N ALA A 51 6.81 -2.62 -12.10
CA ALA A 51 5.69 -3.47 -11.73
C ALA A 51 5.13 -4.23 -12.94
N LEU A 52 4.97 -3.55 -14.07
CA LEU A 52 4.51 -4.17 -15.32
C LEU A 52 5.52 -5.21 -15.83
N ASP A 53 6.82 -4.90 -15.79
CA ASP A 53 7.89 -5.82 -16.19
C ASP A 53 7.95 -7.08 -15.30
N CYS A 54 7.55 -6.95 -14.03
CA CYS A 54 7.44 -8.07 -13.10
C CYS A 54 6.15 -8.91 -13.26
N GLY A 55 5.25 -8.52 -14.17
CA GLY A 55 4.08 -9.30 -14.54
C GLY A 55 2.76 -8.81 -13.95
N ALA A 56 2.70 -7.61 -13.36
CA ALA A 56 1.43 -6.96 -13.03
C ALA A 56 0.65 -6.67 -14.32
N VAL A 57 -0.66 -6.94 -14.32
CA VAL A 57 -1.51 -6.63 -15.48
C VAL A 57 -1.81 -5.14 -15.58
N GLU A 58 -1.74 -4.45 -14.45
CA GLU A 58 -1.91 -3.00 -14.35
C GLU A 58 -1.03 -2.47 -13.22
N ALA A 59 -0.52 -1.26 -13.37
CA ALA A 59 0.22 -0.55 -12.34
C ALA A 59 -0.35 0.86 -12.19
N ILE A 60 -0.88 1.14 -11.01
CA ILE A 60 -1.55 2.39 -10.64
C ILE A 60 -0.64 3.17 -9.70
N VAL A 61 -0.46 4.45 -9.98
CA VAL A 61 0.24 5.39 -9.10
C VAL A 61 -0.76 6.41 -8.57
N VAL A 62 -0.80 6.57 -7.26
CA VAL A 62 -1.63 7.57 -6.59
C VAL A 62 -0.72 8.62 -5.95
N ASP A 63 -0.90 9.88 -6.33
CA ASP A 63 -0.27 11.00 -5.65
C ASP A 63 -1.08 11.36 -4.40
N ALA A 64 -0.58 10.98 -3.25
CA ALA A 64 -1.18 11.24 -1.94
C ALA A 64 -0.35 12.21 -1.09
N ARG A 65 0.57 12.99 -1.69
CA ARG A 65 1.48 13.87 -0.97
C ARG A 65 0.75 14.94 -0.17
N ASP A 66 -0.19 15.61 -0.80
CA ASP A 66 -0.98 16.66 -0.13
C ASP A 66 -1.91 16.08 0.95
N GLU A 67 -2.57 14.97 0.67
CA GLU A 67 -3.39 14.25 1.64
C GLU A 67 -2.56 13.82 2.84
N PHE A 68 -1.41 13.18 2.60
CA PHE A 68 -0.52 12.73 3.67
C PHE A 68 -0.03 13.90 4.54
N ALA A 69 0.39 14.99 3.91
CA ALA A 69 0.86 16.17 4.62
C ALA A 69 -0.24 16.82 5.48
N ASN A 70 -1.41 17.04 4.92
CA ASN A 70 -2.47 17.83 5.56
C ASN A 70 -3.33 17.02 6.53
N ASP A 71 -3.66 15.76 6.17
CA ASP A 71 -4.64 14.97 6.92
C ASP A 71 -3.99 14.01 7.92
N PHE A 72 -2.70 13.70 7.77
CA PHE A 72 -1.97 12.78 8.65
C PHE A 72 -0.81 13.46 9.39
N VAL A 73 0.08 14.15 8.69
CA VAL A 73 1.29 14.74 9.28
C VAL A 73 0.95 15.98 10.10
N MET A 74 0.18 16.91 9.56
CA MET A 74 -0.15 18.15 10.26
C MET A 74 -0.93 17.93 11.56
N PRO A 75 -1.94 17.05 11.64
CA PRO A 75 -2.58 16.71 12.92
C PRO A 75 -1.61 16.09 13.92
N ALA A 76 -0.71 15.22 13.47
CA ALA A 76 0.30 14.61 14.35
C ALA A 76 1.28 15.65 14.89
N LEU A 77 1.71 16.61 14.07
CA LEU A 77 2.55 17.73 14.52
C LEU A 77 1.84 18.60 15.53
N LYS A 78 0.59 18.98 15.29
CA LYS A 78 -0.22 19.77 16.23
C LYS A 78 -0.41 19.06 17.56
N ALA A 79 -0.52 17.74 17.54
CA ALA A 79 -0.64 16.92 18.74
C ALA A 79 0.72 16.61 19.40
N ASN A 80 1.84 17.06 18.83
CA ASN A 80 3.20 16.69 19.24
C ASN A 80 3.36 15.16 19.40
N ALA A 81 2.82 14.40 18.44
CA ALA A 81 2.77 12.96 18.47
C ALA A 81 4.14 12.36 18.10
N LEU A 82 4.92 12.03 19.12
CA LEU A 82 6.21 11.36 18.98
C LEU A 82 6.22 10.07 19.79
N TYR A 83 6.78 9.02 19.22
CA TYR A 83 7.03 7.80 19.97
C TYR A 83 8.17 8.05 20.99
N GLN A 84 7.88 7.83 22.26
CA GLN A 84 8.81 8.08 23.38
C GLN A 84 9.41 9.50 23.37
N LYS A 85 8.67 10.50 22.89
CA LYS A 85 9.11 11.91 22.77
C LYS A 85 10.35 12.14 21.90
N ARG A 86 10.70 11.20 21.05
CA ARG A 86 11.92 11.21 20.24
C ARG A 86 11.71 10.88 18.77
N TYR A 87 10.92 9.85 18.49
CA TYR A 87 10.86 9.26 17.15
C TYR A 87 9.62 9.74 16.39
N PRO A 88 9.80 10.38 15.22
CA PRO A 88 8.68 10.72 14.34
C PRO A 88 7.95 9.47 13.88
N LEU A 89 6.63 9.52 13.83
CA LEU A 89 5.77 8.38 13.50
C LEU A 89 5.62 8.19 11.98
N VAL A 90 6.72 8.12 11.24
CA VAL A 90 6.71 8.07 9.77
C VAL A 90 5.88 6.90 9.24
N SER A 91 6.26 5.67 9.59
CA SER A 91 5.54 4.48 9.15
C SER A 91 4.14 4.39 9.74
N ALA A 92 3.97 4.79 11.00
CA ALA A 92 2.67 4.79 11.67
C ALA A 92 1.65 5.73 11.00
N LEU A 93 2.11 6.80 10.37
CA LEU A 93 1.27 7.75 9.64
C LEU A 93 1.11 7.38 8.17
N SER A 94 2.17 6.89 7.50
CA SER A 94 2.12 6.57 6.08
C SER A 94 1.36 5.27 5.76
N ARG A 95 1.47 4.23 6.60
CA ARG A 95 0.79 2.96 6.34
C ARG A 95 -0.74 3.08 6.28
N PRO A 96 -1.41 3.82 7.17
CA PRO A 96 -2.85 4.03 7.07
C PRO A 96 -3.31 4.72 5.78
N VAL A 97 -2.59 5.72 5.28
CA VAL A 97 -2.96 6.38 4.01
C VAL A 97 -2.76 5.44 2.82
N ILE A 98 -1.69 4.65 2.82
CA ILE A 98 -1.48 3.63 1.78
C ILE A 98 -2.60 2.58 1.83
N ALA A 99 -2.94 2.06 3.01
CA ALA A 99 -4.02 1.09 3.19
C ALA A 99 -5.39 1.65 2.78
N LYS A 100 -5.66 2.93 3.03
CA LYS A 100 -6.87 3.62 2.56
C LYS A 100 -6.98 3.57 1.04
N HIS A 101 -5.92 3.92 0.32
CA HIS A 101 -5.91 3.85 -1.14
C HIS A 101 -5.96 2.42 -1.66
N LEU A 102 -5.31 1.48 -0.98
CA LEU A 102 -5.36 0.05 -1.31
C LEU A 102 -6.80 -0.47 -1.26
N ALA A 103 -7.51 -0.22 -0.18
CA ALA A 103 -8.91 -0.60 -0.01
C ALA A 103 -9.80 0.07 -1.06
N ARG A 104 -9.65 1.38 -1.29
CA ARG A 104 -10.42 2.13 -2.29
C ARG A 104 -10.23 1.55 -3.69
N VAL A 105 -9.00 1.39 -4.14
CA VAL A 105 -8.70 0.88 -5.49
C VAL A 105 -9.21 -0.55 -5.66
N ALA A 106 -9.05 -1.40 -4.64
CA ALA A 106 -9.59 -2.76 -4.70
C ALA A 106 -11.11 -2.79 -4.90
N LEU A 107 -11.85 -1.97 -4.16
CA LEU A 107 -13.30 -1.85 -4.31
C LEU A 107 -13.69 -1.27 -5.68
N GLU A 108 -13.02 -0.23 -6.16
CA GLU A 108 -13.28 0.40 -7.45
C GLU A 108 -13.06 -0.57 -8.62
N LEU A 109 -12.06 -1.44 -8.52
CA LEU A 109 -11.73 -2.43 -9.55
C LEU A 109 -12.47 -3.77 -9.37
N GLY A 110 -13.30 -3.89 -8.34
CA GLY A 110 -14.02 -5.12 -8.03
C GLY A 110 -13.11 -6.28 -7.61
N ALA A 111 -11.91 -5.99 -7.09
CA ALA A 111 -11.05 -7.00 -6.50
C ALA A 111 -11.61 -7.45 -5.14
N ASP A 112 -11.41 -8.71 -4.80
CA ASP A 112 -11.82 -9.28 -3.50
C ASP A 112 -10.65 -9.47 -2.53
N THR A 113 -9.43 -9.28 -3.03
CA THR A 113 -8.20 -9.56 -2.30
C THR A 113 -7.24 -8.37 -2.40
N VAL A 114 -6.60 -8.05 -1.30
CA VAL A 114 -5.47 -7.12 -1.23
C VAL A 114 -4.25 -7.83 -0.67
N SER A 115 -3.07 -7.30 -0.95
CA SER A 115 -1.82 -7.85 -0.43
C SER A 115 -0.82 -6.74 -0.11
N HIS A 116 0.11 -7.03 0.78
CA HIS A 116 1.20 -6.13 1.15
C HIS A 116 2.48 -6.93 1.43
N GLY A 117 3.63 -6.30 1.26
CA GLY A 117 4.94 -6.92 1.47
C GLY A 117 5.52 -6.75 2.89
N CYS A 118 4.67 -6.53 3.90
CA CYS A 118 5.14 -6.35 5.27
C CYS A 118 5.51 -7.69 5.91
N THR A 119 6.53 -7.66 6.76
CA THR A 119 6.92 -8.84 7.56
C THR A 119 5.79 -9.25 8.49
N GLY A 120 5.47 -10.53 8.49
CA GLY A 120 4.45 -11.12 9.37
C GLY A 120 4.76 -10.87 10.86
N LYS A 121 3.72 -10.65 11.66
CA LYS A 121 3.80 -10.30 13.10
C LYS A 121 4.51 -8.98 13.38
N GLY A 122 4.58 -8.09 12.39
CA GLY A 122 5.16 -6.76 12.51
C GLY A 122 4.10 -5.67 12.69
N ASN A 123 4.53 -4.50 13.17
CA ASN A 123 3.64 -3.35 13.36
C ASN A 123 3.00 -2.88 12.05
N ASP A 124 3.74 -2.92 10.94
CA ASP A 124 3.23 -2.48 9.64
C ASP A 124 2.16 -3.43 9.10
N GLN A 125 2.33 -4.75 9.28
CA GLN A 125 1.28 -5.73 8.98
C GLN A 125 -0.02 -5.37 9.69
N VAL A 126 0.03 -5.19 11.01
CA VAL A 126 -1.16 -4.85 11.80
C VAL A 126 -1.82 -3.56 11.32
N ARG A 127 -1.04 -2.54 10.95
CA ARG A 127 -1.57 -1.28 10.41
C ARG A 127 -2.33 -1.48 9.11
N PHE A 128 -1.79 -2.29 8.18
CA PHE A 128 -2.48 -2.61 6.93
C PHE A 128 -3.76 -3.40 7.18
N GLU A 129 -3.66 -4.50 7.90
CA GLU A 129 -4.80 -5.39 8.15
C GLU A 129 -5.93 -4.69 8.91
N ALA A 130 -5.61 -3.95 9.97
CA ALA A 130 -6.60 -3.22 10.74
C ALA A 130 -7.28 -2.11 9.90
N ALA A 131 -6.53 -1.39 9.08
CA ALA A 131 -7.08 -0.35 8.23
C ALA A 131 -7.97 -0.95 7.12
N VAL A 132 -7.54 -2.02 6.46
CA VAL A 132 -8.34 -2.71 5.44
C VAL A 132 -9.62 -3.29 6.05
N ALA A 133 -9.53 -3.96 7.20
CA ALA A 133 -10.70 -4.52 7.88
C ALA A 133 -11.72 -3.44 8.28
N ALA A 134 -11.25 -2.25 8.67
CA ALA A 134 -12.13 -1.14 9.03
C ALA A 134 -12.77 -0.45 7.82
N LEU A 135 -12.01 -0.27 6.73
CA LEU A 135 -12.44 0.48 5.55
C LEU A 135 -13.18 -0.37 4.52
N ALA A 136 -12.84 -1.63 4.41
CA ALA A 136 -13.37 -2.56 3.42
C ALA A 136 -13.42 -3.99 3.98
N PRO A 137 -14.34 -4.27 4.92
CA PRO A 137 -14.40 -5.57 5.62
C PRO A 137 -14.74 -6.76 4.71
N SER A 138 -15.14 -6.49 3.48
CA SER A 138 -15.39 -7.53 2.47
C SER A 138 -14.11 -8.02 1.77
N LEU A 139 -12.99 -7.30 1.91
CA LEU A 139 -11.72 -7.68 1.30
C LEU A 139 -10.97 -8.69 2.16
N THR A 140 -10.34 -9.65 1.49
CA THR A 140 -9.34 -10.54 2.10
C THR A 140 -7.96 -9.91 2.01
N SER A 141 -7.19 -9.92 3.12
CA SER A 141 -5.81 -9.45 3.20
C SER A 141 -4.87 -10.60 3.50
#